data_733197c8538bd95805cf17ab62104ca2
#
_entry.id   733197c8538bd95805cf17ab62104ca2
#
_cell.length_a   1.000
_cell.length_b   1.000
_cell.length_c   1.000
_cell.angle_alpha   90.00
_cell.angle_beta   90.00
_cell.angle_gamma   90.00
#
_symmetry.space_group_name_H-M   'P 1'
#
loop_
_entity.id
_entity.type
_entity.pdbx_description
1 polymer ?
#
loop_
_entity_poly.entity_id
_entity_poly.type
_entity_poly.pdbx_seq_one_letter_code
_entity_poly.pdbx_strand_id
1 'polypeptide(L)'
;IAGMGGGTGTGAAPVVAQYARDTEALVVGVAVLPFSTEGINRRKCAARGLLELKNNCHCVIELDNEKLNDVTKGKYPMGQAFAVMDDLITETVQSLSEVVTEPSTINVDFADLRKIIETGGNAKVLYGESESSEPGDVLDAVLCNPILSPLIGSDYKGAEAVLLHIATGNELTLNSCSEVVSALEYELSDDVNLIWGLRTDDSMGSSVKVVMLVASIPESESELEDIEKSLSSLGDSVQMIN
;
A
#
# COMPACT_ATOMS: atom_id res chain seq x y z
N ILE A 1 -7.96 -8.52 3.21
CA ILE A 1 -8.42 -7.50 2.26
C ILE A 1 -9.87 -7.21 2.52
N ALA A 2 -10.28 -5.92 2.60
CA ALA A 2 -11.66 -5.56 2.84
C ALA A 2 -12.05 -4.24 2.15
N GLY A 3 -13.20 -4.25 1.44
CA GLY A 3 -13.88 -3.03 1.01
C GLY A 3 -14.59 -2.38 2.20
N MET A 4 -14.21 -1.16 2.54
CA MET A 4 -14.75 -0.40 3.66
C MET A 4 -16.01 0.39 3.27
N GLY A 5 -16.84 0.71 4.26
CA GLY A 5 -18.08 1.48 4.08
C GLY A 5 -19.34 0.64 3.91
N GLY A 6 -19.22 -0.67 3.69
CA GLY A 6 -20.32 -1.62 3.77
C GLY A 6 -20.43 -2.27 5.15
N GLY A 7 -21.44 -3.10 5.37
CA GLY A 7 -21.63 -3.80 6.64
C GLY A 7 -20.61 -4.93 6.85
N THR A 8 -20.40 -5.76 5.85
CA THR A 8 -19.58 -6.97 5.96
C THR A 8 -18.09 -6.63 6.12
N GLY A 9 -17.49 -5.92 5.14
CA GLY A 9 -16.06 -5.60 5.18
C GLY A 9 -15.70 -4.76 6.41
N THR A 10 -16.48 -3.70 6.66
CA THR A 10 -16.23 -2.78 7.76
C THR A 10 -16.36 -3.45 9.13
N GLY A 11 -17.34 -4.35 9.29
CA GLY A 11 -17.58 -4.98 10.60
C GLY A 11 -16.79 -6.28 10.82
N ALA A 12 -16.57 -7.08 9.77
CA ALA A 12 -15.93 -8.38 9.92
C ALA A 12 -14.40 -8.31 9.85
N ALA A 13 -13.83 -7.41 9.04
CA ALA A 13 -12.38 -7.38 8.84
C ALA A 13 -11.59 -7.12 10.13
N PRO A 14 -11.95 -6.14 10.99
CA PRO A 14 -11.26 -5.93 12.27
C PRO A 14 -11.32 -7.15 13.20
N VAL A 15 -12.47 -7.84 13.23
CA VAL A 15 -12.65 -9.04 14.06
C VAL A 15 -11.78 -10.19 13.56
N VAL A 16 -11.75 -10.41 12.25
CA VAL A 16 -10.88 -11.43 11.66
C VAL A 16 -9.40 -11.11 11.92
N ALA A 17 -9.02 -9.84 11.78
CA ALA A 17 -7.66 -9.39 12.06
C ALA A 17 -7.27 -9.65 13.53
N GLN A 18 -8.16 -9.37 14.48
CA GLN A 18 -7.95 -9.64 15.89
C GLN A 18 -7.70 -11.12 16.15
N TYR A 19 -8.57 -12.00 15.64
CA TYR A 19 -8.39 -13.46 15.80
C TYR A 19 -7.10 -13.95 15.14
N ALA A 20 -6.72 -13.40 14.01
CA ALA A 20 -5.45 -13.75 13.37
C ALA A 20 -4.25 -13.33 14.23
N ARG A 21 -4.27 -12.13 14.83
CA ARG A 21 -3.22 -11.70 15.77
C ARG A 21 -3.12 -12.60 17.00
N ASP A 22 -4.26 -13.06 17.51
CA ASP A 22 -4.30 -13.98 18.68
C ASP A 22 -3.60 -15.33 18.39
N THR A 23 -3.41 -15.68 17.12
CA THR A 23 -2.61 -16.85 16.69
C THR A 23 -1.13 -16.54 16.43
N GLU A 24 -0.65 -15.36 16.82
CA GLU A 24 0.71 -14.87 16.55
C GLU A 24 1.05 -14.73 15.05
N ALA A 25 0.04 -14.74 14.19
CA ALA A 25 0.21 -14.49 12.77
C ALA A 25 0.58 -13.03 12.51
N LEU A 26 1.41 -12.80 11.48
CA LEU A 26 1.66 -11.48 10.96
C LEU A 26 0.44 -11.02 10.16
N VAL A 27 -0.21 -9.94 10.61
CA VAL A 27 -1.48 -9.47 10.03
C VAL A 27 -1.28 -8.12 9.32
N VAL A 28 -1.46 -8.15 8.01
CA VAL A 28 -1.49 -6.96 7.15
C VAL A 28 -2.91 -6.75 6.66
N GLY A 29 -3.48 -5.58 6.95
CA GLY A 29 -4.78 -5.17 6.44
C GLY A 29 -4.63 -4.47 5.09
N VAL A 30 -5.49 -4.79 4.12
CA VAL A 30 -5.66 -3.99 2.90
C VAL A 30 -7.08 -3.44 2.91
N ALA A 31 -7.20 -2.13 3.08
CA ALA A 31 -8.46 -1.42 3.21
C ALA A 31 -8.74 -0.61 1.95
N VAL A 32 -9.80 -0.96 1.21
CA VAL A 32 -10.25 -0.21 0.03
C VAL A 32 -11.34 0.77 0.46
N LEU A 33 -11.08 2.07 0.32
CA LEU A 33 -11.98 3.13 0.74
C LEU A 33 -12.94 3.54 -0.39
N PRO A 34 -14.19 3.86 -0.07
CA PRO A 34 -15.21 4.18 -1.07
C PRO A 34 -14.99 5.54 -1.72
N PHE A 35 -15.48 5.69 -2.95
CA PHE A 35 -15.57 7.00 -3.63
C PHE A 35 -16.43 7.99 -2.82
N SER A 36 -16.15 9.28 -2.95
CA SER A 36 -16.96 10.36 -2.36
C SER A 36 -18.42 10.34 -2.86
N THR A 37 -18.61 9.94 -4.12
CA THR A 37 -19.91 9.79 -4.77
C THR A 37 -20.77 8.68 -4.19
N GLU A 38 -20.21 7.74 -3.42
CA GLU A 38 -20.96 6.66 -2.77
C GLU A 38 -21.72 7.13 -1.51
N GLY A 39 -21.49 8.35 -1.11
CA GLY A 39 -22.26 9.03 -0.06
C GLY A 39 -21.53 9.13 1.28
N ILE A 40 -21.85 10.21 2.00
CA ILE A 40 -21.16 10.58 3.26
C ILE A 40 -21.28 9.50 4.35
N ASN A 41 -22.43 8.83 4.44
CA ASN A 41 -22.63 7.79 5.46
C ASN A 41 -21.73 6.58 5.22
N ARG A 42 -21.47 6.25 3.96
CA ARG A 42 -20.59 5.15 3.58
C ARG A 42 -19.13 5.49 3.92
N ARG A 43 -18.71 6.72 3.64
CA ARG A 43 -17.36 7.20 4.03
C ARG A 43 -17.18 7.24 5.56
N LYS A 44 -18.18 7.72 6.32
CA LYS A 44 -18.12 7.68 7.78
C LYS A 44 -18.02 6.27 8.34
N CYS A 45 -18.80 5.34 7.76
CA CYS A 45 -18.72 3.93 8.14
C CYS A 45 -17.32 3.35 7.82
N ALA A 46 -16.77 3.68 6.65
CA ALA A 46 -15.44 3.27 6.24
C ALA A 46 -14.36 3.78 7.20
N ALA A 47 -14.38 5.08 7.54
CA ALA A 47 -13.40 5.68 8.45
C ALA A 47 -13.39 5.00 9.83
N ARG A 48 -14.58 4.70 10.38
CA ARG A 48 -14.67 3.99 11.66
C ARG A 48 -14.10 2.57 11.58
N GLY A 49 -14.47 1.81 10.54
CA GLY A 49 -13.97 0.45 10.36
C GLY A 49 -12.48 0.41 10.07
N LEU A 50 -11.95 1.42 9.37
CA LEU A 50 -10.53 1.58 9.12
C LEU A 50 -9.76 1.76 10.45
N LEU A 51 -10.26 2.63 11.34
CA LEU A 51 -9.65 2.83 12.66
C LEU A 51 -9.65 1.53 13.48
N GLU A 52 -10.76 0.79 13.48
CA GLU A 52 -10.84 -0.51 14.14
C GLU A 52 -9.89 -1.54 13.51
N LEU A 53 -9.74 -1.53 12.17
CA LEU A 53 -8.81 -2.41 11.47
C LEU A 53 -7.35 -2.09 11.81
N LYS A 54 -6.97 -0.79 11.84
CA LYS A 54 -5.63 -0.34 12.25
C LYS A 54 -5.27 -0.84 13.65
N ASN A 55 -6.20 -0.83 14.59
CA ASN A 55 -5.96 -1.31 15.95
C ASN A 55 -5.77 -2.84 16.04
N ASN A 56 -6.21 -3.58 15.05
CA ASN A 56 -6.19 -5.04 15.03
C ASN A 56 -5.21 -5.64 14.01
N CYS A 57 -4.59 -4.84 13.15
CA CYS A 57 -3.51 -5.25 12.25
C CYS A 57 -2.14 -4.78 12.80
N HIS A 58 -1.06 -5.37 12.31
CA HIS A 58 0.29 -4.87 12.54
C HIS A 58 0.55 -3.65 11.62
N CYS A 59 -0.01 -3.70 10.40
CA CYS A 59 0.13 -2.67 9.39
C CYS A 59 -1.14 -2.66 8.54
N VAL A 60 -1.56 -1.49 8.05
CA VAL A 60 -2.71 -1.34 7.15
C VAL A 60 -2.31 -0.56 5.91
N ILE A 61 -2.53 -1.17 4.76
CA ILE A 61 -2.39 -0.54 3.44
C ILE A 61 -3.74 0.06 3.06
N GLU A 62 -3.76 1.37 2.89
CA GLU A 62 -4.97 2.09 2.52
C GLU A 62 -4.98 2.39 1.02
N LEU A 63 -6.03 1.97 0.36
CA LEU A 63 -6.27 2.20 -1.06
C LEU A 63 -7.54 3.04 -1.22
N ASP A 64 -7.39 4.32 -1.52
CA ASP A 64 -8.51 5.25 -1.66
C ASP A 64 -8.97 5.31 -3.13
N ASN A 65 -10.19 4.84 -3.39
CA ASN A 65 -10.79 4.92 -4.71
C ASN A 65 -10.92 6.36 -5.24
N GLU A 66 -11.04 7.36 -4.36
CA GLU A 66 -11.12 8.76 -4.80
C GLU A 66 -9.86 9.19 -5.56
N LYS A 67 -8.69 8.71 -5.14
CA LYS A 67 -7.43 9.00 -5.82
C LYS A 67 -7.37 8.44 -7.24
N LEU A 68 -8.07 7.33 -7.52
CA LEU A 68 -8.25 6.85 -8.90
C LEU A 68 -8.98 7.86 -9.79
N ASN A 69 -9.97 8.54 -9.23
CA ASN A 69 -10.71 9.56 -9.96
C ASN A 69 -9.81 10.75 -10.35
N ASP A 70 -8.91 11.15 -9.46
CA ASP A 70 -7.95 12.22 -9.70
C ASP A 70 -6.97 11.85 -10.82
N VAL A 71 -6.46 10.64 -10.81
CA VAL A 71 -5.52 10.10 -11.80
C VAL A 71 -6.15 9.96 -13.17
N THR A 72 -7.33 9.37 -13.21
CA THR A 72 -8.05 9.14 -14.47
C THR A 72 -8.71 10.40 -15.03
N LYS A 73 -8.68 11.50 -14.24
CA LYS A 73 -9.37 12.77 -14.54
C LYS A 73 -10.85 12.56 -14.88
N GLY A 74 -11.47 11.57 -14.23
CA GLY A 74 -12.85 11.19 -14.46
C GLY A 74 -13.15 10.62 -15.86
N LYS A 75 -12.12 10.22 -16.63
CA LYS A 75 -12.31 9.77 -18.02
C LYS A 75 -12.54 8.28 -18.16
N TYR A 76 -12.24 7.50 -17.14
CA TYR A 76 -12.43 6.06 -17.21
C TYR A 76 -13.86 5.68 -16.84
N PRO A 77 -14.48 4.73 -17.57
CA PRO A 77 -15.68 4.09 -17.10
C PRO A 77 -15.46 3.45 -15.73
N MET A 78 -16.48 3.51 -14.87
CA MET A 78 -16.39 3.05 -13.48
C MET A 78 -15.87 1.60 -13.36
N GLY A 79 -16.29 0.71 -14.28
CA GLY A 79 -15.81 -0.67 -14.33
C GLY A 79 -14.31 -0.79 -14.62
N GLN A 80 -13.74 0.12 -15.41
CA GLN A 80 -12.29 0.14 -15.67
C GLN A 80 -11.51 0.69 -14.45
N ALA A 81 -12.06 1.69 -13.76
CA ALA A 81 -11.45 2.20 -12.53
C ALA A 81 -11.37 1.11 -11.45
N PHE A 82 -12.44 0.33 -11.27
CA PHE A 82 -12.40 -0.80 -10.34
C PHE A 82 -11.40 -1.90 -10.78
N ALA A 83 -11.32 -2.20 -12.08
CA ALA A 83 -10.34 -3.17 -12.58
C ALA A 83 -8.89 -2.75 -12.26
N VAL A 84 -8.56 -1.47 -12.42
CA VAL A 84 -7.23 -0.95 -12.04
C VAL A 84 -6.95 -1.14 -10.54
N MET A 85 -7.95 -0.93 -9.68
CA MET A 85 -7.80 -1.17 -8.24
C MET A 85 -7.63 -2.65 -7.93
N ASP A 86 -8.39 -3.52 -8.59
CA ASP A 86 -8.29 -4.98 -8.44
C ASP A 86 -6.91 -5.49 -8.86
N ASP A 87 -6.37 -4.98 -9.98
CA ASP A 87 -5.03 -5.30 -10.46
C ASP A 87 -3.97 -4.85 -9.43
N LEU A 88 -4.09 -3.63 -8.90
CA LEU A 88 -3.18 -3.12 -7.88
C LEU A 88 -3.19 -3.96 -6.59
N ILE A 89 -4.37 -4.33 -6.12
CA ILE A 89 -4.51 -5.20 -4.94
C ILE A 89 -3.86 -6.56 -5.22
N THR A 90 -4.10 -7.11 -6.39
CA THR A 90 -3.56 -8.41 -6.80
C THR A 90 -2.03 -8.37 -6.83
N GLU A 91 -1.44 -7.39 -7.52
CA GLU A 91 0.01 -7.23 -7.60
C GLU A 91 0.64 -6.99 -6.22
N THR A 92 0.00 -6.18 -5.38
CA THR A 92 0.45 -5.93 -4.00
C THR A 92 0.52 -7.23 -3.19
N VAL A 93 -0.56 -7.99 -3.18
CA VAL A 93 -0.64 -9.22 -2.38
C VAL A 93 0.27 -10.30 -2.94
N GLN A 94 0.31 -10.43 -4.26
CA GLN A 94 1.18 -11.40 -4.93
C GLN A 94 2.65 -11.11 -4.62
N SER A 95 3.09 -9.86 -4.77
CA SER A 95 4.47 -9.48 -4.52
C SER A 95 4.88 -9.65 -3.06
N LEU A 96 4.03 -9.28 -2.11
CA LEU A 96 4.30 -9.52 -0.68
C LEU A 96 4.37 -11.02 -0.36
N SER A 97 3.58 -11.85 -1.04
CA SER A 97 3.64 -13.30 -0.90
C SER A 97 4.92 -13.87 -1.52
N GLU A 98 5.27 -13.46 -2.74
CA GLU A 98 6.45 -13.93 -3.47
C GLU A 98 7.75 -13.64 -2.72
N VAL A 99 7.86 -12.47 -2.07
CA VAL A 99 9.01 -12.11 -1.23
C VAL A 99 9.36 -13.22 -0.22
N VAL A 100 8.36 -13.93 0.28
CA VAL A 100 8.53 -14.93 1.36
C VAL A 100 8.53 -16.36 0.83
N THR A 101 7.80 -16.62 -0.29
CA THR A 101 7.55 -17.99 -0.76
C THR A 101 8.45 -18.39 -1.92
N GLU A 102 8.95 -17.43 -2.70
CA GLU A 102 9.72 -17.71 -3.89
C GLU A 102 11.23 -17.57 -3.64
N PRO A 103 12.04 -18.46 -4.22
CA PRO A 103 13.49 -18.33 -4.18
C PRO A 103 13.94 -17.04 -4.88
N SER A 104 14.80 -16.27 -4.23
CA SER A 104 15.27 -15.00 -4.75
C SER A 104 16.81 -14.99 -4.84
N THR A 105 17.33 -14.20 -5.77
CA THR A 105 18.78 -13.99 -5.91
C THR A 105 19.34 -13.22 -4.71
N ILE A 106 18.58 -12.23 -4.24
CA ILE A 106 18.79 -11.58 -2.95
C ILE A 106 17.52 -11.83 -2.14
N ASN A 107 17.66 -12.70 -1.12
CA ASN A 107 16.52 -13.11 -0.33
C ASN A 107 16.20 -12.09 0.75
N VAL A 108 14.91 -11.84 0.94
CA VAL A 108 14.34 -11.24 2.14
C VAL A 108 13.75 -12.36 2.96
N ASP A 109 14.15 -12.49 4.20
CA ASP A 109 13.57 -13.53 5.06
C ASP A 109 12.27 -13.05 5.73
N PHE A 110 11.53 -14.00 6.30
CA PHE A 110 10.27 -13.68 6.98
C PHE A 110 10.49 -12.77 8.21
N ALA A 111 11.66 -12.83 8.84
CA ALA A 111 11.98 -11.99 9.98
C ALA A 111 12.19 -10.53 9.56
N ASP A 112 12.77 -10.31 8.37
CA ASP A 112 12.93 -8.98 7.79
C ASP A 112 11.56 -8.37 7.42
N LEU A 113 10.71 -9.14 6.74
CA LEU A 113 9.35 -8.72 6.43
C LEU A 113 8.56 -8.41 7.71
N ARG A 114 8.65 -9.28 8.71
CA ARG A 114 8.02 -9.08 10.03
C ARG A 114 8.47 -7.78 10.67
N LYS A 115 9.77 -7.49 10.66
CA LYS A 115 10.34 -6.28 11.24
C LYS A 115 9.78 -5.02 10.59
N ILE A 116 9.68 -4.99 9.24
CA ILE A 116 9.08 -3.86 8.50
C ILE A 116 7.62 -3.68 8.88
N ILE A 117 6.85 -4.76 8.89
CA ILE A 117 5.40 -4.70 9.17
C ILE A 117 5.13 -4.37 10.65
N GLU A 118 5.94 -4.88 11.58
CA GLU A 118 5.81 -4.62 13.03
C GLU A 118 6.26 -3.21 13.42
N THR A 119 6.98 -2.47 12.55
CA THR A 119 7.18 -1.03 12.74
C THR A 119 5.83 -0.33 12.83
N GLY A 120 4.79 -0.90 12.17
CA GLY A 120 3.40 -0.56 12.40
C GLY A 120 2.92 0.68 11.63
N GLY A 121 1.72 1.13 11.98
CA GLY A 121 1.13 2.34 11.43
C GLY A 121 0.53 2.19 10.04
N ASN A 122 0.42 3.32 9.35
CA ASN A 122 -0.06 3.38 7.98
C ASN A 122 1.04 2.91 7.03
N ALA A 123 0.66 2.08 6.08
CA ALA A 123 1.55 1.69 5.01
C ALA A 123 0.98 2.08 3.66
N LYS A 124 1.88 2.35 2.75
CA LYS A 124 1.58 2.61 1.34
C LYS A 124 2.39 1.66 0.48
N VAL A 125 1.84 1.29 -0.66
CA VAL A 125 2.51 0.45 -1.63
C VAL A 125 2.73 1.24 -2.91
N LEU A 126 3.98 1.28 -3.37
CA LEU A 126 4.33 1.72 -4.70
C LEU A 126 4.53 0.50 -5.57
N TYR A 127 3.99 0.55 -6.76
CA TYR A 127 4.17 -0.46 -7.78
C TYR A 127 4.57 0.19 -9.09
N GLY A 128 5.58 -0.35 -9.72
CA GLY A 128 5.99 0.06 -11.06
C GLY A 128 6.38 -1.15 -11.90
N GLU A 129 6.03 -1.10 -13.17
CA GLU A 129 6.44 -2.09 -14.16
C GLU A 129 7.02 -1.36 -15.37
N SER A 130 8.22 -1.78 -15.77
CA SER A 130 8.91 -1.29 -16.96
C SER A 130 9.20 -2.46 -17.91
N GLU A 131 9.04 -2.24 -19.20
CA GLU A 131 9.48 -3.20 -20.22
C GLU A 131 10.98 -3.12 -20.50
N SER A 132 11.67 -2.16 -19.88
CA SER A 132 13.09 -1.89 -20.01
C SER A 132 13.80 -2.09 -18.68
N SER A 133 15.01 -2.64 -18.72
CA SER A 133 15.90 -2.79 -17.57
C SER A 133 16.80 -1.56 -17.33
N GLU A 134 16.61 -0.48 -18.09
CA GLU A 134 17.33 0.77 -17.87
C GLU A 134 16.86 1.44 -16.57
N PRO A 135 17.77 1.84 -15.67
CA PRO A 135 17.39 2.38 -14.35
C PRO A 135 16.42 3.57 -14.40
N GLY A 136 16.59 4.47 -15.37
CA GLY A 136 15.72 5.64 -15.55
C GLY A 136 14.28 5.23 -15.85
N ASP A 137 14.06 4.27 -16.74
CA ASP A 137 12.73 3.78 -17.11
C ASP A 137 12.06 3.08 -15.92
N VAL A 138 12.82 2.32 -15.13
CA VAL A 138 12.34 1.64 -13.93
C VAL A 138 11.94 2.65 -12.87
N LEU A 139 12.76 3.68 -12.61
CA LEU A 139 12.46 4.74 -11.65
C LEU A 139 11.23 5.54 -12.07
N ASP A 140 11.11 5.90 -13.34
CA ASP A 140 9.93 6.58 -13.87
C ASP A 140 8.67 5.73 -13.68
N ALA A 141 8.76 4.43 -13.90
CA ALA A 141 7.62 3.52 -13.70
C ALA A 141 7.18 3.44 -12.23
N VAL A 142 8.11 3.54 -11.27
CA VAL A 142 7.80 3.47 -9.84
C VAL A 142 7.35 4.83 -9.29
N LEU A 143 8.11 5.88 -9.55
CA LEU A 143 7.92 7.19 -8.92
C LEU A 143 6.92 8.06 -9.69
N CYS A 144 6.88 7.92 -11.01
CA CYS A 144 6.03 8.72 -11.90
C CYS A 144 4.81 7.97 -12.41
N ASN A 145 4.52 6.76 -11.86
CA ASN A 145 3.34 6.01 -12.26
C ASN A 145 2.08 6.87 -12.04
N PRO A 146 1.35 7.23 -13.10
CA PRO A 146 0.23 8.16 -12.99
C PRO A 146 -0.95 7.61 -12.18
N ILE A 147 -1.00 6.29 -11.98
CA ILE A 147 -2.05 5.62 -11.23
C ILE A 147 -1.68 5.50 -9.75
N LEU A 148 -0.43 5.19 -9.44
CA LEU A 148 0.01 4.89 -8.08
C LEU A 148 0.63 6.08 -7.36
N SER A 149 1.36 6.93 -8.08
CA SER A 149 1.98 8.12 -7.49
C SER A 149 0.95 9.05 -6.79
N PRO A 150 -0.23 9.35 -7.37
CA PRO A 150 -1.27 10.07 -6.66
C PRO A 150 -1.97 9.28 -5.56
N LEU A 151 -2.09 7.93 -5.71
CA LEU A 151 -2.66 7.06 -4.66
C LEU A 151 -1.83 7.10 -3.38
N ILE A 152 -0.54 7.38 -3.51
CA ILE A 152 0.39 7.39 -2.40
C ILE A 152 0.44 8.76 -1.73
N GLY A 153 0.05 9.83 -2.45
CA GLY A 153 0.31 11.19 -1.97
C GLY A 153 1.81 11.48 -1.91
N SER A 154 2.21 12.72 -1.94
CA SER A 154 3.61 13.14 -2.04
C SER A 154 4.45 12.97 -0.77
N ASP A 155 3.95 12.33 0.29
CA ASP A 155 4.58 12.39 1.60
C ASP A 155 4.85 11.00 2.18
N TYR A 156 5.80 10.29 1.58
CA TYR A 156 6.48 9.15 2.22
C TYR A 156 7.76 9.58 2.94
N LYS A 157 8.09 10.88 2.93
CA LYS A 157 9.15 11.46 3.76
C LYS A 157 8.74 11.38 5.22
N GLY A 158 9.49 10.62 5.99
CA GLY A 158 9.17 10.32 7.39
C GLY A 158 8.75 8.87 7.61
N ALA A 159 8.76 8.04 6.58
CA ALA A 159 8.66 6.60 6.73
C ALA A 159 9.83 6.05 7.53
N GLU A 160 9.56 5.12 8.43
CA GLU A 160 10.61 4.51 9.28
C GLU A 160 11.15 3.22 8.68
N ALA A 161 10.35 2.53 7.86
CA ALA A 161 10.73 1.25 7.31
C ALA A 161 10.21 1.06 5.88
N VAL A 162 11.03 0.47 5.02
CA VAL A 162 10.71 0.21 3.62
C VAL A 162 11.17 -1.19 3.23
N LEU A 163 10.25 -1.94 2.62
CA LEU A 163 10.57 -3.17 1.92
C LEU A 163 10.49 -2.91 0.42
N LEU A 164 11.61 -3.14 -0.27
CA LEU A 164 11.70 -3.03 -1.72
C LEU A 164 11.89 -4.42 -2.32
N HIS A 165 11.00 -4.82 -3.21
CA HIS A 165 11.12 -6.07 -3.96
C HIS A 165 11.21 -5.77 -5.45
N ILE A 166 12.27 -6.26 -6.07
CA ILE A 166 12.53 -6.14 -7.50
C ILE A 166 12.43 -7.54 -8.12
N ALA A 167 11.54 -7.71 -9.08
CA ALA A 167 11.47 -8.90 -9.92
C ALA A 167 11.87 -8.53 -11.36
N THR A 168 12.77 -9.30 -11.95
CA THR A 168 13.35 -8.98 -13.26
C THR A 168 13.74 -10.24 -14.02
N GLY A 169 13.91 -10.11 -15.32
CA GLY A 169 14.60 -11.10 -16.13
C GLY A 169 16.13 -11.02 -15.95
N ASN A 170 16.86 -11.65 -16.85
CA ASN A 170 18.31 -11.76 -16.77
C ASN A 170 19.10 -10.53 -17.29
N GLU A 171 18.41 -9.49 -17.74
CA GLU A 171 19.05 -8.33 -18.37
C GLU A 171 19.39 -7.21 -17.38
N LEU A 172 18.76 -7.16 -16.21
CA LEU A 172 19.07 -6.17 -15.18
C LEU A 172 20.42 -6.48 -14.53
N THR A 173 21.38 -5.58 -14.69
CA THR A 173 22.71 -5.74 -14.09
C THR A 173 22.71 -5.38 -12.61
N LEU A 174 23.70 -5.86 -11.86
CA LEU A 174 23.87 -5.49 -10.46
C LEU A 174 24.07 -3.97 -10.29
N ASN A 175 24.76 -3.33 -11.22
CA ASN A 175 24.96 -1.88 -11.19
C ASN A 175 23.64 -1.13 -11.40
N SER A 176 22.83 -1.54 -12.40
CA SER A 176 21.51 -0.96 -12.66
C SER A 176 20.57 -1.14 -11.46
N CYS A 177 20.61 -2.32 -10.83
CA CYS A 177 19.85 -2.60 -9.62
C CYS A 177 20.28 -1.68 -8.47
N SER A 178 21.59 -1.52 -8.25
CA SER A 178 22.11 -0.63 -7.21
C SER A 178 21.74 0.84 -7.46
N GLU A 179 21.71 1.26 -8.72
CA GLU A 179 21.31 2.62 -9.11
C GLU A 179 19.82 2.86 -8.78
N VAL A 180 18.93 1.91 -9.12
CA VAL A 180 17.50 1.98 -8.78
C VAL A 180 17.29 2.03 -7.28
N VAL A 181 17.95 1.14 -6.52
CA VAL A 181 17.83 1.12 -5.04
C VAL A 181 18.31 2.41 -4.44
N SER A 182 19.48 2.92 -4.85
CA SER A 182 20.05 4.17 -4.32
C SER A 182 19.21 5.40 -4.66
N ALA A 183 18.60 5.43 -5.85
CA ALA A 183 17.72 6.53 -6.23
C ALA A 183 16.40 6.51 -5.42
N LEU A 184 15.84 5.33 -5.18
CA LEU A 184 14.65 5.19 -4.32
C LEU A 184 14.96 5.54 -2.86
N GLU A 185 16.14 5.14 -2.35
CA GLU A 185 16.60 5.48 -1.02
C GLU A 185 16.76 6.99 -0.84
N TYR A 186 17.26 7.70 -1.86
CA TYR A 186 17.42 9.16 -1.85
C TYR A 186 16.09 9.91 -1.71
N GLU A 187 14.99 9.37 -2.24
CA GLU A 187 13.65 9.94 -2.10
C GLU A 187 13.05 9.73 -0.69
N LEU A 188 13.63 8.84 0.10
CA LEU A 188 13.23 8.55 1.48
C LEU A 188 14.00 9.42 2.48
N SER A 189 13.79 9.21 3.77
CA SER A 189 14.58 9.87 4.81
C SER A 189 15.93 9.16 5.04
N ASP A 190 16.94 9.90 5.49
CA ASP A 190 18.30 9.37 5.74
C ASP A 190 18.33 8.25 6.81
N ASP A 191 17.33 8.19 7.69
CA ASP A 191 17.24 7.23 8.81
C ASP A 191 16.31 6.04 8.51
N VAL A 192 15.84 5.87 7.26
CA VAL A 192 14.91 4.80 6.90
C VAL A 192 15.57 3.41 6.97
N ASN A 193 14.88 2.46 7.56
CA ASN A 193 15.30 1.06 7.54
C ASN A 193 14.87 0.42 6.22
N LEU A 194 15.73 0.47 5.20
CA LEU A 194 15.49 -0.12 3.88
C LEU A 194 15.95 -1.57 3.84
N ILE A 195 15.03 -2.48 3.54
CA ILE A 195 15.32 -3.89 3.24
C ILE A 195 14.91 -4.13 1.80
N TRP A 196 15.76 -4.78 1.02
CA TRP A 196 15.43 -5.04 -0.36
C TRP A 196 15.79 -6.46 -0.81
N GLY A 197 14.99 -6.97 -1.74
CA GLY A 197 15.17 -8.28 -2.35
C GLY A 197 15.14 -8.23 -3.87
N LEU A 198 15.82 -9.18 -4.50
CA LEU A 198 15.87 -9.34 -5.95
C LEU A 198 15.48 -10.75 -6.34
N ARG A 199 14.43 -10.89 -7.13
CA ARG A 199 14.02 -12.14 -7.78
C ARG A 199 14.34 -12.07 -9.25
N THR A 200 14.96 -13.13 -9.76
CA THR A 200 15.20 -13.30 -11.18
C THR A 200 14.26 -14.34 -11.75
N ASP A 201 13.55 -13.99 -12.83
CA ASP A 201 12.62 -14.85 -13.55
C ASP A 201 12.87 -14.73 -15.05
N ASP A 202 13.39 -15.80 -15.64
CA ASP A 202 13.78 -15.84 -17.06
C ASP A 202 12.61 -15.52 -18.01
N SER A 203 11.37 -15.71 -17.57
CA SER A 203 10.19 -15.43 -18.39
C SER A 203 9.93 -13.93 -18.57
N MET A 204 10.53 -13.07 -17.73
CA MET A 204 10.33 -11.62 -17.76
C MET A 204 11.17 -10.90 -18.82
N GLY A 205 12.22 -11.56 -19.38
CA GLY A 205 13.08 -10.92 -20.39
C GLY A 205 13.73 -9.64 -19.89
N SER A 206 13.45 -8.50 -20.53
CA SER A 206 13.92 -7.17 -20.11
C SER A 206 12.99 -6.46 -19.14
N SER A 207 11.81 -7.04 -18.86
CA SER A 207 10.84 -6.41 -17.98
C SER A 207 11.32 -6.41 -16.52
N VAL A 208 11.00 -5.33 -15.81
CA VAL A 208 11.31 -5.14 -14.41
C VAL A 208 10.05 -4.73 -13.68
N LYS A 209 9.71 -5.46 -12.61
CA LYS A 209 8.66 -5.10 -11.67
C LYS A 209 9.29 -4.66 -10.35
N VAL A 210 8.79 -3.58 -9.80
CA VAL A 210 9.21 -3.07 -8.49
C VAL A 210 7.99 -2.89 -7.62
N VAL A 211 8.05 -3.47 -6.44
CA VAL A 211 7.07 -3.24 -5.37
C VAL A 211 7.79 -2.70 -4.17
N MET A 212 7.33 -1.57 -3.67
CA MET A 212 7.87 -0.94 -2.49
C MET A 212 6.76 -0.79 -1.46
N LEU A 213 6.89 -1.47 -0.32
CA LEU A 213 6.03 -1.28 0.85
C LEU A 213 6.71 -0.28 1.76
N VAL A 214 6.07 0.86 1.93
CA VAL A 214 6.53 1.94 2.81
C VAL A 214 5.67 1.92 4.07
N ALA A 215 6.27 1.66 5.21
CA ALA A 215 5.58 1.53 6.50
C ALA A 215 5.88 2.68 7.45
N SER A 216 5.01 2.88 8.43
CA SER A 216 5.09 3.95 9.43
C SER A 216 5.11 5.36 8.83
N ILE A 217 4.20 5.58 7.87
CA ILE A 217 4.05 6.90 7.27
C ILE A 217 3.22 7.77 8.21
N PRO A 218 3.69 8.98 8.58
CA PRO A 218 2.90 9.91 9.37
C PRO A 218 1.58 10.25 8.67
N GLU A 219 0.49 10.32 9.43
CA GLU A 219 -0.77 10.81 8.87
C GLU A 219 -0.64 12.29 8.49
N SER A 220 -1.12 12.66 7.31
CA SER A 220 -1.12 14.07 6.91
C SER A 220 -2.13 14.87 7.74
N GLU A 221 -1.88 16.17 7.94
CA GLU A 221 -2.81 17.04 8.67
C GLU A 221 -4.23 17.00 8.09
N SER A 222 -4.36 16.86 6.77
CA SER A 222 -5.66 16.73 6.09
C SER A 222 -6.36 15.40 6.40
N GLU A 223 -5.63 14.30 6.53
CA GLU A 223 -6.18 13.00 6.92
C GLU A 223 -6.63 13.01 8.38
N LEU A 224 -5.85 13.64 9.28
CA LEU A 224 -6.23 13.85 10.68
C LEU A 224 -7.48 14.72 10.83
N GLU A 225 -7.59 15.82 10.09
CA GLU A 225 -8.79 16.66 10.08
C GLU A 225 -10.05 15.92 9.59
N ASP A 226 -9.92 15.07 8.58
CA ASP A 226 -11.05 14.29 8.06
C ASP A 226 -11.49 13.19 9.05
N ILE A 227 -10.54 12.59 9.74
CA ILE A 227 -10.82 11.64 10.84
C ILE A 227 -11.50 12.38 12.01
N GLU A 228 -10.98 13.53 12.45
CA GLU A 228 -11.57 14.32 13.52
C GLU A 228 -12.98 14.84 13.18
N LYS A 229 -13.19 15.34 11.95
CA LYS A 229 -14.52 15.74 11.46
C LYS A 229 -15.49 14.55 11.43
N SER A 230 -15.03 13.39 11.08
CA SER A 230 -15.82 12.16 11.06
C SER A 230 -16.19 11.73 12.50
N LEU A 231 -15.27 11.81 13.44
CA LEU A 231 -15.47 11.46 14.85
C LEU A 231 -16.36 12.48 15.59
N SER A 232 -16.14 13.79 15.37
CA SER A 232 -16.96 14.85 16.01
C SER A 232 -18.42 14.76 15.58
N SER A 233 -18.68 14.44 14.33
CA SER A 233 -20.05 14.24 13.81
C SER A 233 -20.75 13.00 14.39
N LEU A 234 -20.02 12.06 15.01
CA LEU A 234 -20.57 10.91 15.73
C LEU A 234 -21.00 11.28 17.16
N GLY A 235 -20.25 12.20 17.82
CA GLY A 235 -20.58 12.68 19.17
C GLY A 235 -21.95 13.39 19.21
N ASP A 236 -22.25 14.18 18.19
CA ASP A 236 -23.53 14.89 18.09
C ASP A 236 -24.72 13.94 17.83
N SER A 237 -24.49 12.82 17.15
CA SER A 237 -25.53 11.83 16.85
C SER A 237 -25.93 10.99 18.07
N VAL A 238 -25.04 10.81 19.03
CA VAL A 238 -25.33 10.06 20.29
C VAL A 238 -26.10 10.91 21.28
N GLN A 239 -25.98 12.25 21.28
CA GLN A 239 -26.73 13.13 22.14
C GLN A 239 -28.20 13.35 21.72
N MET A 240 -28.57 12.98 20.50
CA MET A 240 -29.96 13.10 20.02
C MET A 240 -30.84 11.86 20.29
N ILE A 241 -30.29 10.81 20.89
CA ILE A 241 -31.03 9.54 21.18
C ILE A 241 -31.33 9.36 22.68
N ASN A 242 -30.97 10.33 23.52
CA ASN A 242 -31.36 10.35 24.96
C ASN A 242 -32.47 11.33 25.25
#